data_e6a2971e43c7d4317c40b1c55bf60423
#
_entry.id   e6a2971e43c7d4317c40b1c55bf60423
#
_cell.length_a   1.000
_cell.length_b   1.000
_cell.length_c   1.000
_cell.angle_alpha   90.00
_cell.angle_beta   90.00
_cell.angle_gamma   90.00
#
_symmetry.space_group_name_H-M   'P 1'
#
loop_
_entity.id
_entity.type
_entity.pdbx_description
1 polymer ?
#
loop_
_entity_poly.entity_id
_entity_poly.type
_entity_poly.pdbx_seq_one_letter_code
_entity_poly.pdbx_strand_id
1 'polypeptide(L)'
;MTMLKDPSKKYRAFPTIDLPDRTWPSKTITAAPIWCSSDLRDGNQSLIEPMDSEKKLRFWKTLVSVGVKEIEAAFPSASQTDFDFVRTLIEDGHIPDDTTIQVLTQAREDLISRTFESLRGAKKAIVHLYNATSPSFRRIVFNQDKQGVKDIAVNAAKLFVKYAAQQPETQWTFQYSPETFSATEMEFAKEVCDAVIEVWNPTPEHKIILNLPATVEVSTPNVYADQIEWFCRNVSRRDSVIISLHCHNDRGTGIAATELGLMAGADRAEGCLFGNGERTGNVDLVTLALNLYTQGIDPLLDFSDIDGVRKVVEECNQLPVHPRHPYVGDLVHTAFSGSHQDAIRKGFAQQKEGTLWEVPYLPIDPADIGRSYEAVIRVNSQSGKGGITYLLEQEYGISLPRRMQIEFSQVVQGETDRLGLEMTAQQIYNLLHREYLQANAPYALVSHRLQEENGHSAVEVEVAGEGETTLHWRGKGNGALEALVAGLPVSVEIMDYNEHAIGAGTNAKAAAYIELRVAGGRPVHGVGIDENITTASFKALFSALNRSLSQQSAKAA
;
A
#
# COMPACT_ATOMS: atom_id res chain seq x y z
N MET A 1 14.09 31.77 -11.21
CA MET A 1 14.89 30.91 -12.16
C MET A 1 13.92 29.98 -12.85
N THR A 2 14.09 29.74 -14.16
CA THR A 2 13.28 28.79 -14.95
C THR A 2 14.14 27.58 -15.31
N MET A 3 13.52 26.43 -15.58
CA MET A 3 14.24 25.27 -16.11
C MET A 3 14.94 25.62 -17.43
N LEU A 4 16.07 24.96 -17.69
CA LEU A 4 16.80 25.14 -18.95
C LEU A 4 15.90 24.74 -20.14
N LYS A 5 15.81 25.59 -21.16
CA LYS A 5 15.09 25.24 -22.40
C LYS A 5 15.80 24.15 -23.22
N ASP A 6 17.14 24.10 -23.11
CA ASP A 6 17.98 23.10 -23.75
C ASP A 6 18.78 22.35 -22.67
N PRO A 7 18.24 21.28 -22.09
CA PRO A 7 18.92 20.51 -21.04
C PRO A 7 20.14 19.75 -21.56
N SER A 8 20.28 19.51 -22.87
CA SER A 8 21.43 18.80 -23.44
C SER A 8 22.77 19.52 -23.22
N LYS A 9 22.74 20.82 -22.93
CA LYS A 9 23.92 21.60 -22.55
C LYS A 9 24.49 21.24 -21.18
N LYS A 10 23.70 20.57 -20.34
CA LYS A 10 24.08 20.22 -18.97
C LYS A 10 24.00 18.71 -18.68
N TYR A 11 23.09 18.01 -19.33
CA TYR A 11 22.84 16.60 -19.11
C TYR A 11 23.01 15.82 -20.41
N ARG A 12 23.47 14.58 -20.30
CA ARG A 12 23.64 13.67 -21.44
C ARG A 12 22.87 12.38 -21.19
N ALA A 13 22.37 11.79 -22.26
CA ALA A 13 21.85 10.43 -22.21
C ALA A 13 22.96 9.47 -21.77
N PHE A 14 22.63 8.52 -20.90
CA PHE A 14 23.54 7.44 -20.57
C PHE A 14 23.71 6.53 -21.80
N PRO A 15 24.94 6.14 -22.15
CA PRO A 15 25.17 5.29 -23.33
C PRO A 15 24.54 3.91 -23.13
N THR A 16 24.03 3.35 -24.21
CA THR A 16 23.53 1.97 -24.22
C THR A 16 24.70 0.99 -24.13
N ILE A 17 24.42 -0.20 -23.58
CA ILE A 17 25.39 -1.29 -23.55
C ILE A 17 25.34 -2.04 -24.90
N ASP A 18 26.49 -2.29 -25.49
CA ASP A 18 26.59 -3.10 -26.72
C ASP A 18 26.35 -4.58 -26.36
N LEU A 19 25.11 -5.00 -26.45
CA LEU A 19 24.66 -6.37 -26.18
C LEU A 19 23.56 -6.76 -27.18
N PRO A 20 23.92 -6.96 -28.47
CA PRO A 20 22.91 -7.20 -29.51
C PRO A 20 22.18 -8.53 -29.36
N ASP A 21 22.79 -9.52 -28.70
CA ASP A 21 22.28 -10.85 -28.43
C ASP A 21 21.73 -11.03 -27.01
N ARG A 22 21.27 -9.94 -26.38
CA ARG A 22 20.69 -9.98 -25.01
C ARG A 22 19.56 -10.99 -24.90
N THR A 23 19.52 -11.72 -23.79
CA THR A 23 18.53 -12.78 -23.55
C THR A 23 17.54 -12.46 -22.45
N TRP A 24 17.86 -11.52 -21.55
CA TRP A 24 17.05 -11.20 -20.39
C TRP A 24 15.60 -10.83 -20.72
N PRO A 25 15.24 -10.14 -21.84
CA PRO A 25 13.85 -9.77 -22.10
C PRO A 25 12.93 -10.97 -22.32
N SER A 26 13.48 -12.13 -22.67
CA SER A 26 12.73 -13.37 -22.91
C SER A 26 12.72 -14.30 -21.69
N LYS A 27 13.33 -13.88 -20.57
CA LYS A 27 13.35 -14.66 -19.34
C LYS A 27 12.25 -14.22 -18.39
N THR A 28 11.87 -15.11 -17.50
CA THR A 28 10.97 -14.83 -16.37
C THR A 28 11.68 -15.22 -15.07
N ILE A 29 11.37 -14.52 -13.99
CA ILE A 29 11.80 -14.93 -12.67
C ILE A 29 10.97 -16.15 -12.28
N THR A 30 11.62 -17.22 -11.84
CA THR A 30 10.97 -18.51 -11.51
C THR A 30 11.13 -18.93 -10.05
N ALA A 31 11.96 -18.20 -9.30
CA ALA A 31 12.21 -18.43 -7.88
C ALA A 31 12.55 -17.11 -7.19
N ALA A 32 12.34 -17.06 -5.88
CA ALA A 32 12.77 -15.93 -5.07
C ALA A 32 14.29 -15.74 -5.15
N PRO A 33 14.78 -14.50 -5.19
CA PRO A 33 16.19 -14.21 -5.01
C PRO A 33 16.60 -14.43 -3.54
N ILE A 34 17.90 -14.44 -3.28
CA ILE A 34 18.40 -14.26 -1.91
C ILE A 34 18.07 -12.83 -1.48
N TRP A 35 17.36 -12.68 -0.37
CA TRP A 35 16.97 -11.38 0.15
C TRP A 35 17.98 -10.87 1.17
N CYS A 36 18.40 -9.62 1.00
CA CYS A 36 19.16 -8.90 2.01
C CYS A 36 18.48 -7.58 2.37
N SER A 37 18.26 -7.36 3.67
CA SER A 37 17.80 -6.06 4.16
C SER A 37 18.98 -5.17 4.48
N SER A 38 18.96 -3.94 3.98
CA SER A 38 19.85 -2.84 4.35
C SER A 38 19.18 -1.80 5.27
N ASP A 39 18.00 -2.08 5.81
CA ASP A 39 17.22 -1.15 6.62
C ASP A 39 18.03 -0.56 7.79
N LEU A 40 18.78 -1.42 8.50
CA LEU A 40 19.51 -1.05 9.71
C LEU A 40 20.86 -0.37 9.43
N ARG A 41 21.31 -0.36 8.17
CA ARG A 41 22.52 0.34 7.75
C ARG A 41 22.18 1.51 6.82
N ASP A 42 21.86 1.25 5.53
CA ASP A 42 21.61 2.27 4.52
C ASP A 42 20.29 3.03 4.77
N GLY A 43 19.26 2.30 5.17
CA GLY A 43 18.00 2.88 5.62
C GLY A 43 18.18 3.77 6.85
N ASN A 44 18.91 3.29 7.86
CA ASN A 44 19.16 4.01 9.10
C ASN A 44 20.03 5.26 8.91
N GLN A 45 21.07 5.18 8.07
CA GLN A 45 21.97 6.33 7.86
C GLN A 45 21.29 7.52 7.19
N SER A 46 20.19 7.31 6.49
CA SER A 46 19.41 8.34 5.80
C SER A 46 18.39 9.05 6.69
N LEU A 47 18.19 8.58 7.93
CA LEU A 47 17.23 9.16 8.86
C LEU A 47 17.75 10.45 9.47
N ILE A 48 16.87 11.44 9.67
CA ILE A 48 17.18 12.67 10.39
C ILE A 48 17.62 12.35 11.82
N GLU A 49 16.90 11.40 12.46
CA GLU A 49 17.22 10.84 13.77
C GLU A 49 17.51 9.35 13.60
N PRO A 50 18.78 8.92 13.51
CA PRO A 50 19.13 7.52 13.42
C PRO A 50 18.55 6.70 14.58
N MET A 51 18.23 5.43 14.32
CA MET A 51 17.69 4.54 15.32
C MET A 51 18.69 4.31 16.45
N ASP A 52 18.20 4.35 17.69
CA ASP A 52 18.91 3.83 18.84
C ASP A 52 18.94 2.28 18.85
N SER A 53 19.65 1.69 19.79
CA SER A 53 19.80 0.23 19.88
C SER A 53 18.48 -0.50 20.12
N GLU A 54 17.52 0.09 20.82
CA GLU A 54 16.21 -0.51 21.10
C GLU A 54 15.37 -0.58 19.81
N LYS A 55 15.29 0.51 19.05
CA LYS A 55 14.61 0.56 17.75
C LYS A 55 15.29 -0.38 16.76
N LYS A 56 16.63 -0.40 16.68
CA LYS A 56 17.38 -1.34 15.82
C LYS A 56 17.07 -2.80 16.17
N LEU A 57 17.04 -3.15 17.45
CA LEU A 57 16.73 -4.52 17.88
C LEU A 57 15.27 -4.90 17.54
N ARG A 58 14.34 -3.98 17.73
CA ARG A 58 12.94 -4.19 17.35
C ARG A 58 12.81 -4.41 15.84
N PHE A 59 13.47 -3.60 15.04
CA PHE A 59 13.48 -3.73 13.58
C PHE A 59 14.15 -5.04 13.14
N TRP A 60 15.30 -5.40 13.75
CA TRP A 60 15.97 -6.68 13.52
C TRP A 60 15.01 -7.87 13.72
N LYS A 61 14.29 -7.88 14.85
CA LYS A 61 13.31 -8.94 15.14
C LYS A 61 12.19 -9.00 14.10
N THR A 62 11.75 -7.87 13.60
CA THR A 62 10.74 -7.79 12.53
C THR A 62 11.28 -8.37 11.21
N LEU A 63 12.51 -8.01 10.82
CA LEU A 63 13.15 -8.58 9.62
C LEU A 63 13.28 -10.11 9.72
N VAL A 64 13.71 -10.61 10.88
CA VAL A 64 13.78 -12.06 11.14
C VAL A 64 12.41 -12.71 11.06
N SER A 65 11.36 -12.11 11.64
CA SER A 65 10.00 -12.65 11.63
C SER A 65 9.38 -12.67 10.23
N VAL A 66 9.69 -11.69 9.39
CA VAL A 66 9.28 -11.66 7.99
C VAL A 66 9.99 -12.74 7.17
N GLY A 67 11.14 -13.26 7.62
CA GLY A 67 11.86 -14.33 6.95
C GLY A 67 13.14 -13.90 6.23
N VAL A 68 13.60 -12.66 6.40
CA VAL A 68 14.87 -12.20 5.81
C VAL A 68 16.03 -12.97 6.45
N LYS A 69 16.91 -13.54 5.60
CA LYS A 69 18.01 -14.40 6.03
C LYS A 69 19.37 -13.73 6.02
N GLU A 70 19.52 -12.63 5.32
CA GLU A 70 20.74 -11.82 5.34
C GLU A 70 20.36 -10.38 5.70
N ILE A 71 20.97 -9.84 6.76
CA ILE A 71 20.59 -8.51 7.28
C ILE A 71 21.85 -7.69 7.49
N GLU A 72 21.98 -6.58 6.74
CA GLU A 72 23.04 -5.60 6.92
C GLU A 72 22.71 -4.71 8.13
N ALA A 73 23.26 -5.10 9.28
CA ALA A 73 22.89 -4.57 10.59
C ALA A 73 23.50 -3.20 10.89
N ALA A 74 24.69 -2.91 10.34
CA ALA A 74 25.48 -1.78 10.84
C ALA A 74 26.69 -1.43 9.95
N PHE A 75 27.25 -0.25 10.25
CA PHE A 75 28.61 0.14 9.85
C PHE A 75 29.47 0.32 11.13
N PRO A 76 29.95 -0.78 11.74
CA PRO A 76 30.49 -0.78 13.10
C PRO A 76 31.77 0.05 13.27
N SER A 77 32.51 0.31 12.19
CA SER A 77 33.67 1.18 12.24
C SER A 77 33.34 2.68 12.12
N ALA A 78 32.09 3.03 11.74
CA ALA A 78 31.67 4.42 11.60
C ALA A 78 31.16 5.03 12.93
N SER A 79 30.53 4.22 13.82
CA SER A 79 30.01 4.70 15.08
C SER A 79 30.11 3.65 16.21
N GLN A 80 30.20 4.12 17.44
CA GLN A 80 30.19 3.25 18.61
C GLN A 80 28.82 2.57 18.79
N THR A 81 27.73 3.27 18.53
CA THR A 81 26.37 2.70 18.58
C THR A 81 26.23 1.49 17.66
N ASP A 82 26.75 1.58 16.45
CA ASP A 82 26.70 0.49 15.48
C ASP A 82 27.60 -0.68 15.92
N PHE A 83 28.78 -0.38 16.47
CA PHE A 83 29.66 -1.41 17.02
C PHE A 83 28.98 -2.15 18.17
N ASP A 84 28.43 -1.43 19.15
CA ASP A 84 27.77 -1.99 20.32
C ASP A 84 26.51 -2.79 19.93
N PHE A 85 25.77 -2.34 18.93
CA PHE A 85 24.62 -3.06 18.42
C PHE A 85 25.00 -4.43 17.80
N VAL A 86 26.09 -4.48 17.02
CA VAL A 86 26.61 -5.75 16.51
C VAL A 86 27.02 -6.68 17.66
N ARG A 87 27.69 -6.16 18.68
CA ARG A 87 28.04 -6.93 19.88
C ARG A 87 26.82 -7.48 20.58
N THR A 88 25.80 -6.64 20.81
CA THR A 88 24.52 -7.04 21.42
C THR A 88 23.87 -8.19 20.65
N LEU A 89 23.81 -8.09 19.31
CA LEU A 89 23.22 -9.16 18.49
C LEU A 89 23.94 -10.51 18.67
N ILE A 90 25.27 -10.48 18.81
CA ILE A 90 26.09 -11.69 18.94
C ILE A 90 26.07 -12.21 20.39
N GLU A 91 26.34 -11.36 21.36
CA GLU A 91 26.54 -11.73 22.76
C GLU A 91 25.23 -12.16 23.45
N ASP A 92 24.12 -11.49 23.12
CA ASP A 92 22.80 -11.81 23.66
C ASP A 92 22.04 -12.87 22.82
N GLY A 93 22.67 -13.40 21.77
CA GLY A 93 22.12 -14.51 20.96
C GLY A 93 20.90 -14.13 20.13
N HIS A 94 20.83 -12.91 19.60
CA HIS A 94 19.72 -12.44 18.79
C HIS A 94 19.77 -12.88 17.31
N ILE A 95 20.83 -13.56 16.88
CA ILE A 95 21.01 -14.02 15.51
C ILE A 95 20.54 -15.47 15.40
N PRO A 96 19.42 -15.78 14.72
CA PRO A 96 19.00 -17.17 14.49
C PRO A 96 20.04 -17.96 13.67
N ASP A 97 20.05 -19.28 13.83
CA ASP A 97 21.01 -20.14 13.14
C ASP A 97 20.90 -20.10 11.60
N ASP A 98 19.72 -19.76 11.09
CA ASP A 98 19.44 -19.62 9.64
C ASP A 98 19.57 -18.18 9.12
N THR A 99 19.94 -17.22 9.98
CA THR A 99 20.16 -15.81 9.62
C THR A 99 21.64 -15.46 9.65
N THR A 100 22.09 -14.65 8.70
CA THR A 100 23.49 -14.19 8.61
C THR A 100 23.54 -12.67 8.81
N ILE A 101 24.33 -12.22 9.78
CA ILE A 101 24.62 -10.81 9.95
C ILE A 101 25.57 -10.32 8.86
N GLN A 102 25.25 -9.18 8.28
CA GLN A 102 26.13 -8.45 7.37
C GLN A 102 26.54 -7.12 8.00
N VAL A 103 27.78 -6.70 7.78
CA VAL A 103 28.28 -5.38 8.20
C VAL A 103 29.13 -4.75 7.13
N LEU A 104 29.05 -3.42 7.01
CA LEU A 104 29.76 -2.63 6.01
C LEU A 104 31.12 -2.14 6.52
N THR A 105 32.12 -2.04 5.63
CA THR A 105 33.38 -1.37 5.88
C THR A 105 33.97 -0.72 4.63
N GLN A 106 34.62 0.43 4.82
CA GLN A 106 35.41 1.07 3.76
C GLN A 106 36.77 0.36 3.61
N ALA A 107 37.40 0.59 2.46
CA ALA A 107 38.71 0.04 2.09
C ALA A 107 39.90 0.71 2.82
N ARG A 108 39.87 0.73 4.18
CA ARG A 108 40.92 1.26 5.05
C ARG A 108 41.21 0.26 6.18
N GLU A 109 42.49 0.02 6.46
CA GLU A 109 42.91 -1.03 7.40
C GLU A 109 42.34 -0.84 8.81
N ASP A 110 42.37 0.39 9.33
CA ASP A 110 41.81 0.72 10.66
C ASP A 110 40.33 0.39 10.77
N LEU A 111 39.54 0.72 9.73
CA LEU A 111 38.11 0.45 9.69
C LEU A 111 37.82 -1.04 9.50
N ILE A 112 38.58 -1.73 8.64
CA ILE A 112 38.47 -3.17 8.42
C ILE A 112 38.76 -3.93 9.72
N SER A 113 39.88 -3.59 10.41
CA SER A 113 40.23 -4.22 11.69
C SER A 113 39.12 -4.12 12.72
N ARG A 114 38.55 -2.90 12.90
CA ARG A 114 37.46 -2.66 13.84
C ARG A 114 36.17 -3.39 13.45
N THR A 115 35.91 -3.52 12.16
CA THR A 115 34.75 -4.27 11.66
C THR A 115 34.88 -5.77 12.00
N PHE A 116 36.04 -6.38 11.77
CA PHE A 116 36.29 -7.78 12.19
C PHE A 116 36.25 -7.95 13.72
N GLU A 117 36.72 -6.97 14.48
CA GLU A 117 36.61 -6.96 15.95
C GLU A 117 35.15 -7.00 16.40
N SER A 118 34.25 -6.24 15.77
CA SER A 118 32.83 -6.20 16.11
C SER A 118 32.13 -7.56 15.90
N LEU A 119 32.62 -8.38 14.97
CA LEU A 119 32.04 -9.68 14.61
C LEU A 119 32.60 -10.86 15.40
N ARG A 120 33.54 -10.63 16.34
CA ARG A 120 34.14 -11.71 17.13
C ARG A 120 33.09 -12.57 17.82
N GLY A 121 33.15 -13.88 17.62
CA GLY A 121 32.20 -14.85 18.19
C GLY A 121 30.92 -15.06 17.34
N ALA A 122 30.76 -14.39 16.21
CA ALA A 122 29.70 -14.70 15.27
C ALA A 122 29.91 -16.09 14.65
N LYS A 123 28.85 -16.91 14.56
CA LYS A 123 28.94 -18.23 13.91
C LYS A 123 29.18 -18.09 12.40
N LYS A 124 28.46 -17.19 11.76
CA LYS A 124 28.59 -16.83 10.35
C LYS A 124 28.35 -15.35 10.15
N ALA A 125 29.10 -14.74 9.23
CA ALA A 125 28.99 -13.30 8.96
C ALA A 125 29.36 -12.97 7.51
N ILE A 126 28.70 -11.96 6.96
CA ILE A 126 29.08 -11.31 5.71
C ILE A 126 29.80 -10.00 6.06
N VAL A 127 31.01 -9.82 5.54
CA VAL A 127 31.73 -8.55 5.61
C VAL A 127 31.70 -7.88 4.25
N HIS A 128 31.11 -6.70 4.19
CA HIS A 128 30.85 -5.97 2.97
C HIS A 128 31.88 -4.86 2.76
N LEU A 129 32.78 -5.05 1.81
CA LEU A 129 33.78 -4.08 1.36
C LEU A 129 33.23 -3.24 0.23
N TYR A 130 33.48 -1.94 0.23
CA TYR A 130 33.18 -1.08 -0.91
C TYR A 130 34.24 -0.02 -1.17
N ASN A 131 34.36 0.38 -2.42
CA ASN A 131 34.96 1.62 -2.86
C ASN A 131 34.38 2.03 -4.21
N ALA A 132 34.25 3.34 -4.46
CA ALA A 132 33.67 3.86 -5.69
C ALA A 132 34.63 3.71 -6.89
N THR A 133 34.05 3.43 -8.06
CA THR A 133 34.83 3.07 -9.27
C THR A 133 34.54 3.97 -10.47
N SER A 134 33.47 4.80 -10.46
CA SER A 134 33.11 5.60 -11.62
C SER A 134 34.12 6.70 -11.98
N PRO A 135 34.12 7.16 -13.24
CA PRO A 135 35.07 8.20 -13.73
C PRO A 135 35.03 9.48 -12.89
N SER A 136 33.83 9.89 -12.43
CA SER A 136 33.66 11.08 -11.60
C SER A 136 34.33 10.95 -10.23
N PHE A 137 34.16 9.78 -9.56
CA PHE A 137 34.80 9.51 -8.28
C PHE A 137 36.33 9.41 -8.40
N ARG A 138 36.82 8.70 -9.43
CA ARG A 138 38.25 8.62 -9.69
C ARG A 138 38.88 10.01 -9.82
N ARG A 139 38.26 10.89 -10.61
CA ARG A 139 38.76 12.23 -10.88
C ARG A 139 38.57 13.22 -9.75
N ILE A 140 37.34 13.27 -9.17
CA ILE A 140 36.94 14.35 -8.25
C ILE A 140 37.23 13.99 -6.79
N VAL A 141 36.97 12.74 -6.39
CA VAL A 141 37.03 12.33 -4.98
C VAL A 141 38.40 11.73 -4.65
N PHE A 142 38.83 10.75 -5.40
CA PHE A 142 40.10 10.05 -5.10
C PHE A 142 41.32 10.72 -5.71
N ASN A 143 41.15 11.49 -6.79
CA ASN A 143 42.23 12.00 -7.61
C ASN A 143 43.23 10.89 -8.02
N GLN A 144 42.70 9.74 -8.45
CA GLN A 144 43.41 8.54 -8.83
C GLN A 144 42.99 8.08 -10.24
N ASP A 145 43.89 7.37 -10.89
CA ASP A 145 43.58 6.64 -12.14
C ASP A 145 42.88 5.30 -11.86
N LYS A 146 42.62 4.52 -12.90
CA LYS A 146 42.00 3.20 -12.80
C LYS A 146 42.84 2.25 -11.95
N GLN A 147 44.15 2.28 -12.11
CA GLN A 147 45.04 1.39 -11.36
C GLN A 147 45.03 1.71 -9.87
N GLY A 148 45.12 2.99 -9.50
CA GLY A 148 45.07 3.40 -8.09
C GLY A 148 43.76 3.00 -7.41
N VAL A 149 42.61 3.13 -8.09
CA VAL A 149 41.30 2.71 -7.53
C VAL A 149 41.18 1.18 -7.44
N LYS A 150 41.72 0.43 -8.40
CA LYS A 150 41.82 -1.03 -8.33
C LYS A 150 42.70 -1.48 -7.16
N ASP A 151 43.85 -0.83 -6.95
CA ASP A 151 44.77 -1.14 -5.85
C ASP A 151 44.12 -0.93 -4.47
N ILE A 152 43.23 0.07 -4.32
CA ILE A 152 42.41 0.25 -3.09
C ILE A 152 41.61 -1.02 -2.79
N ALA A 153 40.86 -1.54 -3.77
CA ALA A 153 40.05 -2.74 -3.62
C ALA A 153 40.88 -3.98 -3.31
N VAL A 154 41.95 -4.21 -4.07
CA VAL A 154 42.83 -5.36 -3.93
C VAL A 154 43.55 -5.37 -2.57
N ASN A 155 44.05 -4.23 -2.12
CA ASN A 155 44.74 -4.15 -0.84
C ASN A 155 43.75 -4.38 0.33
N ALA A 156 42.53 -3.84 0.27
CA ALA A 156 41.51 -4.12 1.23
C ALA A 156 41.08 -5.60 1.22
N ALA A 157 40.93 -6.21 0.05
CA ALA A 157 40.60 -7.64 -0.07
C ALA A 157 41.65 -8.54 0.62
N LYS A 158 42.95 -8.20 0.52
CA LYS A 158 44.02 -8.91 1.24
C LYS A 158 43.92 -8.78 2.75
N LEU A 159 43.46 -7.61 3.25
CA LEU A 159 43.22 -7.40 4.67
C LEU A 159 42.06 -8.26 5.18
N PHE A 160 41.01 -8.48 4.38
CA PHE A 160 39.91 -9.39 4.74
C PHE A 160 40.45 -10.81 4.98
N VAL A 161 41.26 -11.33 4.11
CA VAL A 161 41.90 -12.65 4.29
C VAL A 161 42.73 -12.69 5.57
N LYS A 162 43.54 -11.62 5.83
CA LYS A 162 44.37 -11.50 7.02
C LYS A 162 43.55 -11.54 8.31
N TYR A 163 42.47 -10.76 8.39
CA TYR A 163 41.66 -10.65 9.62
C TYR A 163 40.72 -11.85 9.81
N ALA A 164 40.15 -12.41 8.75
CA ALA A 164 39.37 -13.63 8.81
C ALA A 164 40.15 -14.82 9.33
N ALA A 165 41.41 -14.95 8.93
CA ALA A 165 42.32 -16.00 9.42
C ALA A 165 42.59 -15.93 10.94
N GLN A 166 42.36 -14.80 11.58
CA GLN A 166 42.48 -14.63 13.04
C GLN A 166 41.25 -15.12 13.83
N GLN A 167 40.15 -15.44 13.13
CA GLN A 167 38.89 -15.91 13.71
C GLN A 167 38.35 -17.10 12.89
N PRO A 168 39.06 -18.24 12.95
CA PRO A 168 38.77 -19.42 12.12
C PRO A 168 37.46 -20.12 12.52
N GLU A 169 36.89 -19.78 13.67
CA GLU A 169 35.62 -20.32 14.17
C GLU A 169 34.40 -19.73 13.46
N THR A 170 34.56 -18.59 12.78
CA THR A 170 33.47 -17.91 12.06
C THR A 170 33.44 -18.37 10.60
N GLN A 171 32.26 -18.72 10.11
CA GLN A 171 32.04 -18.94 8.67
C GLN A 171 31.91 -17.58 7.97
N TRP A 172 32.97 -17.17 7.29
CA TRP A 172 33.05 -15.91 6.57
C TRP A 172 32.49 -16.01 5.17
N THR A 173 31.68 -15.00 4.79
CA THR A 173 31.35 -14.68 3.40
C THR A 173 31.80 -13.25 3.13
N PHE A 174 32.54 -13.02 2.04
CA PHE A 174 33.01 -11.69 1.67
C PHE A 174 32.12 -11.12 0.57
N GLN A 175 31.76 -9.85 0.74
CA GLN A 175 31.02 -9.09 -0.26
C GLN A 175 31.86 -7.92 -0.72
N TYR A 176 31.91 -7.68 -2.02
CA TYR A 176 32.53 -6.49 -2.61
C TYR A 176 31.53 -5.72 -3.46
N SER A 177 31.46 -4.40 -3.24
CA SER A 177 30.71 -3.47 -4.09
C SER A 177 31.68 -2.52 -4.81
N PRO A 178 31.80 -2.60 -6.15
CA PRO A 178 32.33 -1.49 -6.95
C PRO A 178 31.29 -0.36 -6.92
N GLU A 179 31.28 0.44 -5.86
CA GLU A 179 30.29 1.51 -5.66
C GLU A 179 30.23 2.40 -6.91
N THR A 180 29.05 2.90 -7.24
CA THR A 180 28.77 3.57 -8.53
C THR A 180 28.93 2.67 -9.77
N PHE A 181 28.69 1.35 -9.62
CA PHE A 181 28.78 0.38 -10.72
C PHE A 181 28.01 0.83 -11.96
N SER A 182 26.75 1.25 -11.78
CA SER A 182 25.88 1.67 -12.89
C SER A 182 26.44 2.82 -13.73
N ALA A 183 27.38 3.61 -13.18
CA ALA A 183 28.05 4.73 -13.84
C ALA A 183 29.53 4.43 -14.19
N THR A 184 29.99 3.19 -13.97
CA THR A 184 31.36 2.74 -14.23
C THR A 184 31.42 2.07 -15.59
N GLU A 185 32.56 2.21 -16.30
CA GLU A 185 32.81 1.48 -17.54
C GLU A 185 32.81 -0.03 -17.26
N MET A 186 32.06 -0.80 -18.04
CA MET A 186 31.82 -2.22 -17.79
C MET A 186 33.12 -3.05 -17.68
N GLU A 187 34.06 -2.80 -18.58
CA GLU A 187 35.35 -3.47 -18.59
C GLU A 187 36.16 -3.17 -17.32
N PHE A 188 36.08 -1.93 -16.82
CA PHE A 188 36.78 -1.55 -15.59
C PHE A 188 36.11 -2.12 -14.35
N ALA A 189 34.78 -2.10 -14.28
CA ALA A 189 34.03 -2.73 -13.18
C ALA A 189 34.38 -4.24 -13.09
N LYS A 190 34.40 -4.92 -14.24
CA LYS A 190 34.87 -6.33 -14.33
C LYS A 190 36.31 -6.50 -13.88
N GLU A 191 37.22 -5.67 -14.37
CA GLU A 191 38.65 -5.75 -14.03
C GLU A 191 38.88 -5.65 -12.52
N VAL A 192 38.23 -4.73 -11.84
CA VAL A 192 38.34 -4.57 -10.38
C VAL A 192 37.75 -5.77 -9.65
N CYS A 193 36.57 -6.23 -10.05
CA CYS A 193 35.93 -7.40 -9.46
C CYS A 193 36.73 -8.66 -9.64
N ASP A 194 37.27 -8.90 -10.84
CA ASP A 194 38.15 -10.05 -11.10
C ASP A 194 39.44 -10.02 -10.26
N ALA A 195 40.02 -8.83 -10.06
CA ALA A 195 41.17 -8.69 -9.18
C ALA A 195 40.85 -8.99 -7.70
N VAL A 196 39.64 -8.67 -7.22
CA VAL A 196 39.17 -9.06 -5.88
C VAL A 196 38.90 -10.58 -5.82
N ILE A 197 38.27 -11.16 -6.84
CA ILE A 197 38.07 -12.62 -6.98
C ILE A 197 39.39 -13.37 -6.86
N GLU A 198 40.44 -12.92 -7.54
CA GLU A 198 41.77 -13.55 -7.47
C GLU A 198 42.36 -13.55 -6.06
N VAL A 199 42.14 -12.49 -5.27
CA VAL A 199 42.60 -12.41 -3.87
C VAL A 199 41.79 -13.34 -2.96
N TRP A 200 40.48 -13.34 -3.09
CA TRP A 200 39.57 -14.12 -2.20
C TRP A 200 39.45 -15.58 -2.61
N ASN A 201 39.78 -15.89 -3.87
CA ASN A 201 39.86 -17.24 -4.45
C ASN A 201 38.61 -18.12 -4.13
N PRO A 202 37.37 -17.65 -4.45
CA PRO A 202 36.15 -18.39 -4.16
C PRO A 202 36.03 -19.70 -4.93
N THR A 203 35.21 -20.60 -4.39
CA THR A 203 34.84 -21.86 -5.04
C THR A 203 33.31 -21.96 -5.10
N PRO A 204 32.72 -22.89 -5.89
CA PRO A 204 31.29 -23.11 -5.91
C PRO A 204 30.68 -23.44 -4.54
N GLU A 205 31.48 -24.04 -3.62
CA GLU A 205 31.06 -24.39 -2.25
C GLU A 205 31.24 -23.21 -1.26
N HIS A 206 32.16 -22.29 -1.57
CA HIS A 206 32.48 -21.11 -0.75
C HIS A 206 32.46 -19.87 -1.65
N LYS A 207 31.22 -19.43 -1.94
CA LYS A 207 30.97 -18.29 -2.81
C LYS A 207 31.24 -16.97 -2.10
N ILE A 208 31.61 -15.98 -2.90
CA ILE A 208 31.63 -14.58 -2.52
C ILE A 208 30.44 -13.85 -3.14
N ILE A 209 30.16 -12.65 -2.66
CA ILE A 209 29.11 -11.78 -3.20
C ILE A 209 29.78 -10.61 -3.95
N LEU A 210 29.38 -10.40 -5.20
CA LEU A 210 29.63 -9.15 -5.91
C LEU A 210 28.33 -8.38 -5.99
N ASN A 211 28.27 -7.28 -5.30
CA ASN A 211 27.10 -6.43 -5.26
C ASN A 211 27.27 -5.26 -6.23
N LEU A 212 26.38 -5.14 -7.19
CA LEU A 212 26.48 -4.24 -8.35
C LEU A 212 25.51 -3.07 -8.20
N PRO A 213 25.86 -2.00 -7.43
CA PRO A 213 24.89 -0.99 -7.08
C PRO A 213 24.58 0.00 -8.21
N ALA A 214 23.30 0.26 -8.41
CA ALA A 214 22.83 1.49 -8.99
C ALA A 214 22.80 2.57 -7.90
N THR A 215 23.99 2.98 -7.43
CA THR A 215 24.18 3.95 -6.34
C THR A 215 23.42 5.23 -6.59
N VAL A 216 23.33 5.66 -7.85
CA VAL A 216 22.38 6.62 -8.40
C VAL A 216 21.83 6.03 -9.67
N GLU A 217 20.53 6.07 -9.87
CA GLU A 217 19.92 5.67 -11.14
C GLU A 217 20.31 6.64 -12.25
N VAL A 218 21.29 6.28 -13.08
CA VAL A 218 21.81 7.13 -14.17
C VAL A 218 21.18 6.82 -15.53
N SER A 219 20.48 5.68 -15.66
CA SER A 219 19.91 5.17 -16.91
C SER A 219 18.52 4.59 -16.70
N THR A 220 17.89 4.13 -17.78
CA THR A 220 16.65 3.38 -17.72
C THR A 220 16.89 1.93 -17.24
N PRO A 221 15.90 1.23 -16.65
CA PRO A 221 16.05 -0.12 -16.11
C PRO A 221 16.59 -1.16 -17.10
N ASN A 222 16.20 -1.05 -18.37
CA ASN A 222 16.70 -1.94 -19.42
C ASN A 222 18.21 -1.81 -19.66
N VAL A 223 18.78 -0.61 -19.52
CA VAL A 223 20.22 -0.41 -19.64
C VAL A 223 20.94 -1.04 -18.45
N TYR A 224 20.38 -0.91 -17.23
CA TYR A 224 20.94 -1.59 -16.07
C TYR A 224 20.87 -3.12 -16.22
N ALA A 225 19.76 -3.66 -16.74
CA ALA A 225 19.66 -5.09 -17.04
C ALA A 225 20.70 -5.56 -18.07
N ASP A 226 20.94 -4.77 -19.11
CA ASP A 226 22.02 -5.04 -20.06
C ASP A 226 23.40 -5.05 -19.37
N GLN A 227 23.66 -4.13 -18.45
CA GLN A 227 24.90 -4.12 -17.64
C GLN A 227 25.03 -5.41 -16.82
N ILE A 228 23.93 -5.85 -16.15
CA ILE A 228 23.95 -7.07 -15.35
C ILE A 228 24.17 -8.32 -16.22
N GLU A 229 23.45 -8.46 -17.34
CA GLU A 229 23.65 -9.62 -18.22
C GLU A 229 25.08 -9.63 -18.81
N TRP A 230 25.56 -8.48 -19.26
CA TRP A 230 26.93 -8.36 -19.74
C TRP A 230 27.95 -8.78 -18.65
N PHE A 231 27.77 -8.29 -17.43
CA PHE A 231 28.67 -8.61 -16.31
C PHE A 231 28.60 -10.09 -15.95
N CYS A 232 27.43 -10.69 -15.86
CA CYS A 232 27.24 -12.11 -15.59
C CYS A 232 27.92 -13.01 -16.64
N ARG A 233 27.93 -12.58 -17.91
CA ARG A 233 28.59 -13.33 -19.00
C ARG A 233 30.12 -13.22 -19.00
N ASN A 234 30.66 -12.15 -18.42
CA ASN A 234 32.08 -11.81 -18.57
C ASN A 234 32.89 -11.92 -17.28
N VAL A 235 32.27 -11.88 -16.09
CA VAL A 235 32.97 -12.01 -14.81
C VAL A 235 33.64 -13.37 -14.68
N SER A 236 34.85 -13.42 -14.13
CA SER A 236 35.54 -14.67 -13.87
C SER A 236 34.85 -15.50 -12.80
N ARG A 237 34.95 -16.83 -12.87
CA ARG A 237 34.40 -17.77 -11.86
C ARG A 237 32.95 -17.49 -11.51
N ARG A 238 32.08 -17.26 -12.51
CA ARG A 238 30.65 -16.93 -12.29
C ARG A 238 29.91 -17.92 -11.36
N ASP A 239 30.26 -19.20 -11.40
CA ASP A 239 29.74 -20.28 -10.57
C ASP A 239 30.07 -20.16 -9.07
N SER A 240 31.15 -19.45 -8.78
CA SER A 240 31.67 -19.21 -7.43
C SER A 240 31.29 -17.82 -6.88
N VAL A 241 30.44 -17.08 -7.61
CA VAL A 241 30.03 -15.71 -7.28
C VAL A 241 28.53 -15.59 -7.21
N ILE A 242 28.03 -14.98 -6.15
CA ILE A 242 26.65 -14.51 -6.04
C ILE A 242 26.61 -13.08 -6.57
N ILE A 243 25.83 -12.83 -7.62
CA ILE A 243 25.58 -11.47 -8.12
C ILE A 243 24.41 -10.86 -7.38
N SER A 244 24.69 -9.80 -6.65
CA SER A 244 23.72 -9.03 -5.86
C SER A 244 23.41 -7.70 -6.52
N LEU A 245 22.17 -7.26 -6.40
CA LEU A 245 21.70 -5.96 -6.87
C LEU A 245 21.40 -5.06 -5.68
N HIS A 246 21.79 -3.79 -5.77
CA HIS A 246 21.49 -2.74 -4.80
C HIS A 246 21.06 -1.48 -5.55
N CYS A 247 19.77 -1.36 -5.82
CA CYS A 247 19.23 -0.26 -6.61
C CYS A 247 18.67 0.83 -5.70
N HIS A 248 19.10 2.09 -5.92
CA HIS A 248 18.39 3.25 -5.44
C HIS A 248 17.25 3.63 -6.40
N ASN A 249 16.41 4.57 -5.99
CA ASN A 249 15.15 4.90 -6.67
C ASN A 249 15.11 6.35 -7.19
N ASP A 250 16.25 6.90 -7.60
CA ASP A 250 16.40 8.31 -8.01
C ASP A 250 15.52 8.71 -9.20
N ARG A 251 15.18 7.75 -10.06
CA ARG A 251 14.30 7.94 -11.22
C ARG A 251 12.89 7.38 -11.00
N GLY A 252 12.61 6.81 -9.81
CA GLY A 252 11.36 6.11 -9.53
C GLY A 252 11.26 4.73 -10.21
N THR A 253 12.39 4.12 -10.57
CA THR A 253 12.42 2.85 -11.33
C THR A 253 13.24 1.75 -10.65
N GLY A 254 13.59 1.91 -9.37
CA GLY A 254 14.42 0.97 -8.61
C GLY A 254 13.86 -0.46 -8.58
N ILE A 255 12.54 -0.61 -8.43
CA ILE A 255 11.85 -1.92 -8.47
C ILE A 255 12.04 -2.54 -9.86
N ALA A 256 11.70 -1.81 -10.92
CA ALA A 256 11.83 -2.31 -12.28
C ALA A 256 13.29 -2.65 -12.63
N ALA A 257 14.26 -1.84 -12.19
CA ALA A 257 15.68 -2.11 -12.39
C ALA A 257 16.10 -3.41 -11.71
N THR A 258 15.61 -3.69 -10.51
CA THR A 258 15.91 -4.91 -9.77
C THR A 258 15.24 -6.13 -10.41
N GLU A 259 13.95 -6.07 -10.78
CA GLU A 259 13.27 -7.16 -11.48
C GLU A 259 13.99 -7.53 -12.79
N LEU A 260 14.28 -6.54 -13.63
CA LEU A 260 14.98 -6.78 -14.90
C LEU A 260 16.42 -7.28 -14.68
N GLY A 261 17.09 -6.82 -13.62
CA GLY A 261 18.41 -7.32 -13.21
C GLY A 261 18.38 -8.79 -12.77
N LEU A 262 17.33 -9.22 -12.06
CA LEU A 262 17.12 -10.64 -11.73
C LEU A 262 16.88 -11.47 -13.00
N MET A 263 16.07 -10.99 -13.94
CA MET A 263 15.90 -11.61 -15.24
C MET A 263 17.22 -11.70 -16.01
N ALA A 264 18.10 -10.71 -15.83
CA ALA A 264 19.42 -10.64 -16.47
C ALA A 264 20.48 -11.58 -15.86
N GLY A 265 20.14 -12.27 -14.76
CA GLY A 265 20.97 -13.32 -14.18
C GLY A 265 21.57 -13.01 -12.80
N ALA A 266 21.07 -11.99 -12.10
CA ALA A 266 21.41 -11.76 -10.70
C ALA A 266 20.75 -12.81 -9.79
N ASP A 267 21.39 -13.08 -8.65
CA ASP A 267 21.01 -14.12 -7.69
C ASP A 267 20.38 -13.55 -6.42
N ARG A 268 20.66 -12.28 -6.09
CA ARG A 268 20.36 -11.66 -4.80
C ARG A 268 19.88 -10.22 -4.98
N ALA A 269 18.99 -9.78 -4.10
CA ALA A 269 18.50 -8.41 -4.05
C ALA A 269 18.71 -7.82 -2.64
N GLU A 270 19.36 -6.66 -2.57
CA GLU A 270 19.51 -5.82 -1.37
C GLU A 270 18.58 -4.64 -1.45
N GLY A 271 17.88 -4.33 -0.36
CA GLY A 271 16.99 -3.19 -0.29
C GLY A 271 16.44 -2.95 1.10
N CYS A 272 15.40 -2.15 1.20
CA CYS A 272 14.75 -1.81 2.46
C CYS A 272 13.25 -2.07 2.41
N LEU A 273 12.65 -2.41 3.54
CA LEU A 273 11.19 -2.48 3.65
C LEU A 273 10.61 -1.09 3.36
N PHE A 274 9.62 -1.05 2.47
CA PHE A 274 8.97 0.18 1.99
C PHE A 274 9.91 1.20 1.33
N GLY A 275 11.11 0.79 0.95
CA GLY A 275 12.01 1.57 0.12
C GLY A 275 12.71 2.74 0.81
N ASN A 276 12.89 2.73 2.14
CA ASN A 276 13.62 3.77 2.84
C ASN A 276 15.12 3.75 2.47
N GLY A 277 15.78 4.91 2.50
CA GLY A 277 17.21 5.04 2.21
C GLY A 277 17.61 6.41 1.72
N GLU A 278 18.87 6.54 1.34
CA GLU A 278 19.44 7.80 0.86
C GLU A 278 18.66 8.39 -0.32
N ARG A 279 18.54 9.72 -0.33
CA ARG A 279 17.87 10.53 -1.37
C ARG A 279 16.41 10.12 -1.56
N THR A 280 16.11 9.27 -2.54
CA THR A 280 14.77 8.76 -2.89
C THR A 280 14.52 7.35 -2.36
N GLY A 281 15.48 6.80 -1.64
CA GLY A 281 15.40 5.47 -1.03
C GLY A 281 16.03 4.35 -1.86
N ASN A 282 16.03 3.16 -1.28
CA ASN A 282 16.45 1.90 -1.88
C ASN A 282 15.29 1.22 -2.63
N VAL A 283 15.57 0.15 -3.33
CA VAL A 283 14.51 -0.73 -3.81
C VAL A 283 13.64 -1.21 -2.65
N ASP A 284 12.35 -1.14 -2.82
CA ASP A 284 11.37 -1.59 -1.84
C ASP A 284 11.21 -3.11 -1.89
N LEU A 285 11.69 -3.79 -0.87
CA LEU A 285 11.62 -5.26 -0.76
C LEU A 285 10.19 -5.77 -0.63
N VAL A 286 9.29 -5.01 -0.01
CA VAL A 286 7.87 -5.40 0.12
C VAL A 286 7.21 -5.43 -1.26
N THR A 287 7.34 -4.35 -2.03
CA THR A 287 6.77 -4.30 -3.38
C THR A 287 7.40 -5.36 -4.28
N LEU A 288 8.72 -5.53 -4.23
CA LEU A 288 9.42 -6.53 -5.05
C LEU A 288 8.95 -7.96 -4.73
N ALA A 289 8.82 -8.30 -3.45
CA ALA A 289 8.34 -9.62 -3.01
C ALA A 289 6.88 -9.86 -3.41
N LEU A 290 5.99 -8.87 -3.22
CA LEU A 290 4.58 -9.01 -3.59
C LEU A 290 4.36 -9.01 -5.10
N ASN A 291 5.25 -8.37 -5.88
CA ASN A 291 5.27 -8.52 -7.34
C ASN A 291 5.55 -9.98 -7.74
N LEU A 292 6.49 -10.66 -7.08
CA LEU A 292 6.75 -12.09 -7.31
C LEU A 292 5.55 -12.95 -6.88
N TYR A 293 4.99 -12.67 -5.71
CA TYR A 293 3.83 -13.40 -5.17
C TYR A 293 2.64 -13.35 -6.13
N THR A 294 2.32 -12.18 -6.69
CA THR A 294 1.23 -12.01 -7.66
C THR A 294 1.52 -12.64 -9.03
N GLN A 295 2.75 -13.09 -9.28
CA GLN A 295 3.12 -13.91 -10.43
C GLN A 295 3.18 -15.43 -10.11
N GLY A 296 2.71 -15.82 -8.93
CA GLY A 296 2.68 -17.22 -8.49
C GLY A 296 4.03 -17.75 -8.01
N ILE A 297 4.94 -16.87 -7.60
CA ILE A 297 6.26 -17.22 -7.08
C ILE A 297 6.26 -16.93 -5.58
N ASP A 298 6.47 -17.96 -4.76
CA ASP A 298 6.66 -17.79 -3.32
C ASP A 298 7.92 -16.93 -3.07
N PRO A 299 7.77 -15.73 -2.50
CA PRO A 299 8.91 -14.87 -2.22
C PRO A 299 9.75 -15.34 -1.02
N LEU A 300 9.32 -16.37 -0.29
CA LEU A 300 9.93 -16.84 0.96
C LEU A 300 10.00 -15.76 2.04
N LEU A 301 9.16 -14.73 1.94
CA LEU A 301 8.96 -13.67 2.92
C LEU A 301 7.47 -13.65 3.30
N ASP A 302 7.19 -13.55 4.60
CA ASP A 302 5.83 -13.54 5.13
C ASP A 302 5.36 -12.12 5.42
N PHE A 303 4.39 -11.65 4.64
CA PHE A 303 3.70 -10.39 4.81
C PHE A 303 2.23 -10.56 5.17
N SER A 304 1.84 -11.70 5.76
CA SER A 304 0.46 -11.96 6.18
C SER A 304 -0.04 -11.01 7.29
N ASP A 305 0.86 -10.29 7.96
CA ASP A 305 0.55 -9.14 8.85
C ASP A 305 1.28 -7.88 8.38
N ILE A 306 0.95 -7.43 7.18
CA ILE A 306 1.63 -6.29 6.57
C ILE A 306 1.47 -4.99 7.37
N ASP A 307 0.33 -4.81 8.05
CA ASP A 307 0.08 -3.62 8.87
C ASP A 307 0.93 -3.61 10.15
N GLY A 308 1.17 -4.78 10.76
CA GLY A 308 2.10 -4.93 11.87
C GLY A 308 3.53 -4.60 11.45
N VAL A 309 3.98 -5.11 10.31
CA VAL A 309 5.30 -4.78 9.73
C VAL A 309 5.41 -3.29 9.43
N ARG A 310 4.41 -2.69 8.74
CA ARG A 310 4.37 -1.27 8.43
C ARG A 310 4.49 -0.40 9.68
N LYS A 311 3.72 -0.73 10.71
CA LYS A 311 3.73 0.01 11.98
C LYS A 311 5.12 0.04 12.62
N VAL A 312 5.81 -1.10 12.67
CA VAL A 312 7.18 -1.14 13.23
C VAL A 312 8.13 -0.28 12.40
N VAL A 313 8.06 -0.36 11.08
CA VAL A 313 8.92 0.42 10.19
C VAL A 313 8.65 1.92 10.33
N GLU A 314 7.38 2.36 10.34
CA GLU A 314 7.02 3.77 10.53
C GLU A 314 7.48 4.32 11.89
N GLU A 315 7.31 3.54 12.96
CA GLU A 315 7.73 3.94 14.31
C GLU A 315 9.26 4.00 14.46
N CYS A 316 9.99 3.06 13.84
CA CYS A 316 11.46 3.05 13.91
C CYS A 316 12.10 4.12 13.02
N ASN A 317 11.60 4.28 11.79
CA ASN A 317 12.08 5.26 10.83
C ASN A 317 11.57 6.68 11.10
N GLN A 318 10.47 6.83 11.85
CA GLN A 318 9.75 8.09 12.05
C GLN A 318 9.31 8.74 10.73
N LEU A 319 9.03 7.91 9.73
CA LEU A 319 8.57 8.29 8.40
C LEU A 319 7.33 7.47 8.05
N PRO A 320 6.23 8.10 7.58
CA PRO A 320 5.03 7.37 7.18
C PRO A 320 5.24 6.68 5.83
N VAL A 321 4.65 5.51 5.67
CA VAL A 321 4.51 4.86 4.37
C VAL A 321 3.47 5.64 3.54
N HIS A 322 3.78 5.88 2.28
CA HIS A 322 2.91 6.68 1.42
C HIS A 322 1.51 6.06 1.28
N PRO A 323 0.39 6.82 1.39
CA PRO A 323 -0.96 6.27 1.32
C PRO A 323 -1.30 5.54 0.01
N ARG A 324 -0.52 5.74 -1.06
CA ARG A 324 -0.62 5.01 -2.33
C ARG A 324 0.59 4.12 -2.59
N HIS A 325 1.28 3.69 -1.53
CA HIS A 325 2.34 2.70 -1.65
C HIS A 325 1.77 1.39 -2.23
N PRO A 326 2.42 0.76 -3.21
CA PRO A 326 1.93 -0.49 -3.79
C PRO A 326 1.60 -1.53 -2.71
N TYR A 327 0.47 -2.20 -2.85
CA TYR A 327 -0.07 -3.23 -1.93
C TYR A 327 -0.39 -2.77 -0.50
N VAL A 328 0.27 -1.74 0.05
CA VAL A 328 0.32 -1.45 1.49
C VAL A 328 -0.32 -0.12 1.88
N GLY A 329 -0.36 0.85 0.97
CA GLY A 329 -0.93 2.16 1.25
C GLY A 329 -2.42 2.10 1.62
N ASP A 330 -2.89 3.02 2.46
CA ASP A 330 -4.28 3.03 2.94
C ASP A 330 -5.33 3.21 1.82
N LEU A 331 -4.91 3.68 0.64
CA LEU A 331 -5.78 3.95 -0.50
C LEU A 331 -5.68 2.92 -1.64
N VAL A 332 -4.88 1.86 -1.49
CA VAL A 332 -4.62 0.94 -2.62
C VAL A 332 -5.67 -0.16 -2.76
N HIS A 333 -6.37 -0.50 -1.67
CA HIS A 333 -7.50 -1.44 -1.70
C HIS A 333 -8.85 -0.71 -1.73
N THR A 334 -8.85 0.56 -2.12
CA THR A 334 -10.03 1.44 -2.16
C THR A 334 -10.43 1.73 -3.59
N ALA A 335 -11.71 1.66 -3.90
CA ALA A 335 -12.27 2.15 -5.16
C ALA A 335 -13.21 3.32 -4.91
N PHE A 336 -12.99 4.44 -5.60
CA PHE A 336 -13.85 5.64 -5.51
C PHE A 336 -14.93 5.68 -6.60
N SER A 337 -14.68 5.06 -7.74
CA SER A 337 -15.65 4.98 -8.84
C SER A 337 -16.69 3.89 -8.55
N GLY A 338 -17.98 4.22 -8.67
CA GLY A 338 -19.07 3.27 -8.46
C GLY A 338 -19.04 2.08 -9.41
N SER A 339 -18.54 2.26 -10.65
CA SER A 339 -18.36 1.16 -11.59
C SER A 339 -17.25 0.20 -11.15
N HIS A 340 -16.16 0.70 -10.55
CA HIS A 340 -15.10 -0.13 -10.01
C HIS A 340 -15.59 -0.91 -8.78
N GLN A 341 -16.31 -0.25 -7.87
CA GLN A 341 -16.90 -0.88 -6.68
C GLN A 341 -17.86 -2.02 -7.05
N ASP A 342 -18.75 -1.81 -8.05
CA ASP A 342 -19.65 -2.85 -8.53
C ASP A 342 -18.90 -4.02 -9.16
N ALA A 343 -17.84 -3.74 -9.93
CA ALA A 343 -17.01 -4.78 -10.53
C ALA A 343 -16.26 -5.61 -9.47
N ILE A 344 -15.67 -4.97 -8.46
CA ILE A 344 -14.99 -5.64 -7.35
C ILE A 344 -15.99 -6.51 -6.56
N ARG A 345 -17.16 -5.96 -6.21
CA ARG A 345 -18.21 -6.73 -5.53
C ARG A 345 -18.63 -7.98 -6.30
N LYS A 346 -18.82 -7.86 -7.62
CA LYS A 346 -19.14 -9.00 -8.49
C LYS A 346 -17.99 -9.99 -8.57
N GLY A 347 -16.74 -9.51 -8.60
CA GLY A 347 -15.54 -10.35 -8.56
C GLY A 347 -15.50 -11.20 -7.30
N PHE A 348 -15.60 -10.58 -6.12
CA PHE A 348 -15.64 -11.32 -4.84
C PHE A 348 -16.79 -12.33 -4.78
N ALA A 349 -17.98 -11.98 -5.29
CA ALA A 349 -19.12 -12.90 -5.30
C ALA A 349 -18.92 -14.13 -6.19
N GLN A 350 -18.00 -14.09 -7.15
CA GLN A 350 -17.68 -15.20 -8.07
C GLN A 350 -16.39 -15.93 -7.67
N GLN A 351 -15.51 -15.30 -6.90
CA GLN A 351 -14.26 -15.89 -6.45
C GLN A 351 -14.56 -17.11 -5.55
N LYS A 352 -13.91 -18.22 -5.82
CA LYS A 352 -14.04 -19.47 -5.05
C LYS A 352 -12.68 -19.87 -4.49
N GLU A 353 -12.69 -20.50 -3.34
CA GLU A 353 -11.50 -21.09 -2.75
C GLU A 353 -10.82 -22.06 -3.74
N GLY A 354 -9.49 -21.95 -3.88
CA GLY A 354 -8.68 -22.79 -4.77
C GLY A 354 -8.74 -22.42 -6.26
N THR A 355 -9.41 -21.31 -6.64
CA THR A 355 -9.35 -20.79 -8.01
C THR A 355 -8.32 -19.67 -8.15
N LEU A 356 -7.87 -19.40 -9.36
CA LEU A 356 -7.02 -18.23 -9.64
C LEU A 356 -7.72 -16.93 -9.23
N TRP A 357 -6.94 -15.96 -8.78
CA TRP A 357 -7.44 -14.66 -8.41
C TRP A 357 -7.83 -13.85 -9.65
N GLU A 358 -9.10 -13.48 -9.75
CA GLU A 358 -9.66 -12.75 -10.91
C GLU A 358 -10.55 -11.57 -10.50
N VAL A 359 -10.41 -11.07 -9.25
CA VAL A 359 -11.19 -9.92 -8.81
C VAL A 359 -10.71 -8.66 -9.54
N PRO A 360 -11.60 -7.99 -10.30
CA PRO A 360 -11.24 -6.79 -11.06
C PRO A 360 -10.63 -5.71 -10.17
N TYR A 361 -9.63 -4.98 -10.69
CA TYR A 361 -8.94 -3.85 -10.05
C TYR A 361 -8.11 -4.18 -8.81
N LEU A 362 -8.12 -5.40 -8.31
CA LEU A 362 -7.30 -5.84 -7.18
C LEU A 362 -6.21 -6.80 -7.67
N PRO A 363 -4.94 -6.36 -7.71
CA PRO A 363 -3.82 -7.19 -8.19
C PRO A 363 -3.47 -8.33 -7.24
N ILE A 364 -3.92 -8.26 -5.99
CA ILE A 364 -3.70 -9.26 -4.94
C ILE A 364 -4.99 -9.43 -4.14
N ASP A 365 -5.19 -10.61 -3.55
CA ASP A 365 -6.19 -10.78 -2.50
C ASP A 365 -5.72 -10.04 -1.24
N PRO A 366 -6.46 -9.03 -0.76
CA PRO A 366 -6.10 -8.34 0.48
C PRO A 366 -5.95 -9.27 1.68
N ALA A 367 -6.68 -10.40 1.70
CA ALA A 367 -6.62 -11.37 2.79
C ALA A 367 -5.24 -12.03 2.91
N ASP A 368 -4.50 -12.21 1.82
CA ASP A 368 -3.17 -12.81 1.82
C ASP A 368 -2.12 -11.96 2.57
N ILE A 369 -2.38 -10.67 2.70
CA ILE A 369 -1.53 -9.72 3.44
C ILE A 369 -2.17 -9.21 4.73
N GLY A 370 -3.17 -9.94 5.25
CA GLY A 370 -3.87 -9.63 6.51
C GLY A 370 -4.81 -8.44 6.46
N ARG A 371 -5.26 -8.06 5.25
CA ARG A 371 -6.18 -6.94 5.04
C ARG A 371 -7.54 -7.40 4.54
N SER A 372 -8.51 -6.51 4.58
CA SER A 372 -9.82 -6.70 3.96
C SER A 372 -10.11 -5.58 2.97
N TYR A 373 -10.91 -5.89 1.95
CA TYR A 373 -11.42 -4.87 1.04
C TYR A 373 -12.42 -3.92 1.74
N GLU A 374 -13.10 -4.40 2.77
CA GLU A 374 -14.12 -3.65 3.51
C GLU A 374 -13.58 -2.43 4.26
N ALA A 375 -12.27 -2.37 4.48
CA ALA A 375 -11.68 -1.35 5.34
C ALA A 375 -11.79 0.08 4.81
N VAL A 376 -12.11 0.34 3.52
CA VAL A 376 -12.02 1.70 2.98
C VAL A 376 -12.95 1.98 1.79
N ILE A 377 -14.27 1.80 1.93
CA ILE A 377 -15.19 2.44 0.99
C ILE A 377 -15.38 3.89 1.43
N ARG A 378 -14.71 4.81 0.75
CA ARG A 378 -14.89 6.25 0.91
C ARG A 378 -15.71 6.79 -0.25
N VAL A 379 -16.65 7.68 0.05
CA VAL A 379 -17.48 8.33 -0.96
C VAL A 379 -17.01 9.77 -1.13
N ASN A 380 -16.60 10.12 -2.34
CA ASN A 380 -16.29 11.50 -2.73
C ASN A 380 -17.24 11.96 -3.85
N SER A 381 -17.09 13.18 -4.34
CA SER A 381 -17.91 13.75 -5.42
C SER A 381 -17.87 12.95 -6.74
N GLN A 382 -16.87 12.08 -6.93
CA GLN A 382 -16.72 11.18 -8.08
C GLN A 382 -17.34 9.80 -7.82
N SER A 383 -17.73 9.49 -6.59
CA SER A 383 -18.33 8.21 -6.22
C SER A 383 -19.79 8.20 -6.66
N GLY A 384 -20.11 7.38 -7.64
CA GLY A 384 -21.50 7.25 -8.11
C GLY A 384 -22.42 6.59 -7.08
N LYS A 385 -23.72 6.55 -7.41
CA LYS A 385 -24.79 5.97 -6.57
C LYS A 385 -24.50 4.59 -5.98
N GLY A 386 -23.68 3.77 -6.65
CA GLY A 386 -23.35 2.42 -6.19
C GLY A 386 -22.56 2.39 -4.88
N GLY A 387 -21.62 3.30 -4.68
CA GLY A 387 -20.83 3.38 -3.45
C GLY A 387 -21.64 3.83 -2.25
N ILE A 388 -22.52 4.82 -2.44
CA ILE A 388 -23.42 5.33 -1.40
C ILE A 388 -24.36 4.23 -0.92
N THR A 389 -24.99 3.54 -1.87
CA THR A 389 -25.95 2.46 -1.58
C THR A 389 -25.28 1.31 -0.84
N TYR A 390 -24.09 0.89 -1.29
CA TYR A 390 -23.35 -0.17 -0.65
C TYR A 390 -23.01 0.15 0.81
N LEU A 391 -22.54 1.36 1.11
CA LEU A 391 -22.24 1.77 2.50
C LEU A 391 -23.47 1.75 3.40
N LEU A 392 -24.60 2.25 2.93
CA LEU A 392 -25.84 2.24 3.70
C LEU A 392 -26.36 0.82 3.94
N GLU A 393 -26.23 -0.06 2.93
CA GLU A 393 -26.67 -1.45 3.04
C GLU A 393 -25.79 -2.26 4.00
N GLN A 394 -24.46 -2.15 3.87
CA GLN A 394 -23.53 -2.94 4.70
C GLN A 394 -23.46 -2.46 6.15
N GLU A 395 -23.40 -1.16 6.36
CA GLU A 395 -23.17 -0.63 7.71
C GLU A 395 -24.45 -0.37 8.51
N TYR A 396 -25.56 -0.07 7.81
CA TYR A 396 -26.82 0.30 8.46
C TYR A 396 -28.00 -0.59 8.07
N GLY A 397 -27.82 -1.55 7.18
CA GLY A 397 -28.87 -2.43 6.70
C GLY A 397 -29.95 -1.69 5.88
N ILE A 398 -29.63 -0.53 5.30
CA ILE A 398 -30.56 0.32 4.57
C ILE A 398 -30.41 0.09 3.07
N SER A 399 -31.40 -0.56 2.45
CA SER A 399 -31.43 -0.84 1.02
C SER A 399 -32.37 0.12 0.30
N LEU A 400 -31.83 1.19 -0.28
CA LEU A 400 -32.60 2.22 -0.96
C LEU A 400 -33.20 1.71 -2.30
N PRO A 401 -34.49 2.02 -2.60
CA PRO A 401 -35.08 1.76 -3.93
C PRO A 401 -34.29 2.45 -5.05
N ARG A 402 -34.24 1.83 -6.24
CA ARG A 402 -33.37 2.28 -7.35
C ARG A 402 -33.55 3.75 -7.74
N ARG A 403 -34.78 4.26 -7.72
CA ARG A 403 -35.07 5.67 -8.04
C ARG A 403 -34.57 6.60 -6.94
N MET A 404 -34.76 6.19 -5.68
CA MET A 404 -34.27 6.93 -4.53
C MET A 404 -32.73 6.96 -4.46
N GLN A 405 -32.05 5.89 -4.88
CA GLN A 405 -30.58 5.89 -5.02
C GLN A 405 -30.08 7.03 -5.90
N ILE A 406 -30.80 7.34 -6.99
CA ILE A 406 -30.47 8.44 -7.89
C ILE A 406 -30.67 9.78 -7.21
N GLU A 407 -31.82 9.97 -6.56
CA GLU A 407 -32.15 11.21 -5.83
C GLU A 407 -31.14 11.45 -4.69
N PHE A 408 -30.89 10.44 -3.85
CA PHE A 408 -30.01 10.59 -2.70
C PHE A 408 -28.55 10.77 -3.11
N SER A 409 -28.10 10.16 -4.21
CA SER A 409 -26.74 10.39 -4.72
C SER A 409 -26.49 11.85 -5.12
N GLN A 410 -27.52 12.55 -5.63
CA GLN A 410 -27.42 13.99 -5.93
C GLN A 410 -27.33 14.83 -4.65
N VAL A 411 -28.04 14.44 -3.60
CA VAL A 411 -27.95 15.08 -2.28
C VAL A 411 -26.54 14.93 -1.69
N VAL A 412 -25.99 13.70 -1.72
CA VAL A 412 -24.63 13.41 -1.24
C VAL A 412 -23.59 14.17 -2.07
N GLN A 413 -23.74 14.20 -3.39
CA GLN A 413 -22.81 14.93 -4.27
C GLN A 413 -22.83 16.44 -3.97
N GLY A 414 -24.01 17.04 -3.82
CA GLY A 414 -24.12 18.44 -3.44
C GLY A 414 -23.43 18.77 -2.11
N GLU A 415 -23.53 17.87 -1.12
CA GLU A 415 -22.88 18.05 0.18
C GLU A 415 -21.35 17.84 0.11
N THR A 416 -20.87 16.86 -0.64
CA THR A 416 -19.43 16.64 -0.86
C THR A 416 -18.80 17.78 -1.65
N ASP A 417 -19.47 18.31 -2.67
CA ASP A 417 -19.02 19.48 -3.43
C ASP A 417 -18.93 20.73 -2.54
N ARG A 418 -19.92 20.91 -1.65
CA ARG A 418 -19.93 22.02 -0.68
C ARG A 418 -18.81 21.94 0.35
N LEU A 419 -18.50 20.73 0.82
CA LEU A 419 -17.48 20.50 1.86
C LEU A 419 -16.07 20.41 1.28
N GLY A 420 -15.92 20.01 0.02
CA GLY A 420 -14.62 19.73 -0.62
C GLY A 420 -13.90 18.51 -0.02
N LEU A 421 -14.61 17.65 0.72
CA LEU A 421 -14.06 16.52 1.46
C LEU A 421 -14.86 15.24 1.15
N GLU A 422 -14.21 14.10 1.37
CA GLU A 422 -14.86 12.79 1.35
C GLU A 422 -15.81 12.62 2.54
N MET A 423 -16.91 11.89 2.33
CA MET A 423 -17.87 11.58 3.39
C MET A 423 -17.68 10.13 3.86
N THR A 424 -17.64 9.95 5.17
CA THR A 424 -17.68 8.62 5.81
C THR A 424 -19.09 8.03 5.77
N ALA A 425 -19.22 6.71 5.98
CA ALA A 425 -20.51 6.03 6.08
C ALA A 425 -21.43 6.70 7.11
N GLN A 426 -20.89 7.08 8.28
CA GLN A 426 -21.63 7.79 9.33
C GLN A 426 -22.13 9.17 8.86
N GLN A 427 -21.35 9.92 8.11
CA GLN A 427 -21.77 11.22 7.57
C GLN A 427 -22.86 11.07 6.51
N ILE A 428 -22.77 10.03 5.66
CA ILE A 428 -23.81 9.71 4.67
C ILE A 428 -25.11 9.30 5.37
N TYR A 429 -25.03 8.45 6.40
CA TYR A 429 -26.19 8.08 7.20
C TYR A 429 -26.82 9.29 7.89
N ASN A 430 -26.01 10.16 8.49
CA ASN A 430 -26.48 11.39 9.11
C ASN A 430 -27.15 12.33 8.08
N LEU A 431 -26.64 12.38 6.86
CA LEU A 431 -27.23 13.13 5.76
C LEU A 431 -28.60 12.54 5.36
N LEU A 432 -28.68 11.21 5.22
CA LEU A 432 -29.95 10.53 4.97
C LEU A 432 -30.96 10.82 6.09
N HIS A 433 -30.50 10.76 7.34
CA HIS A 433 -31.33 11.02 8.51
C HIS A 433 -31.86 12.47 8.52
N ARG A 434 -30.98 13.45 8.25
CA ARG A 434 -31.33 14.86 8.18
C ARG A 434 -32.34 15.17 7.06
N GLU A 435 -32.07 14.64 5.87
CA GLU A 435 -32.86 14.99 4.67
C GLU A 435 -34.18 14.27 4.56
N TYR A 436 -34.31 13.05 5.12
CA TYR A 436 -35.51 12.22 4.95
C TYR A 436 -36.19 11.86 6.27
N LEU A 437 -35.46 11.44 7.31
CA LEU A 437 -36.06 10.98 8.55
C LEU A 437 -36.44 12.11 9.49
N GLN A 438 -35.82 13.27 9.41
CA GLN A 438 -36.10 14.48 10.18
C GLN A 438 -36.98 15.49 9.41
N ALA A 439 -37.53 15.13 8.28
CA ALA A 439 -38.44 16.00 7.51
C ALA A 439 -39.83 16.08 8.15
N ASN A 440 -39.91 16.71 9.34
CA ASN A 440 -41.10 16.76 10.20
C ASN A 440 -41.88 18.08 10.10
N ALA A 441 -41.56 18.97 9.17
CA ALA A 441 -42.26 20.24 8.96
C ALA A 441 -42.76 20.33 7.51
N PRO A 442 -43.99 20.86 7.27
CA PRO A 442 -44.88 21.44 8.24
C PRO A 442 -45.73 20.44 9.08
N TYR A 443 -45.64 19.13 8.79
CA TYR A 443 -46.49 18.13 9.45
C TYR A 443 -45.68 17.01 10.09
N ALA A 444 -45.84 16.77 11.40
CA ALA A 444 -45.24 15.65 12.11
C ALA A 444 -46.29 14.66 12.61
N LEU A 445 -46.17 13.38 12.30
CA LEU A 445 -47.03 12.34 12.82
C LEU A 445 -46.81 12.18 14.32
N VAL A 446 -47.86 12.41 15.14
CA VAL A 446 -47.84 12.24 16.60
C VAL A 446 -48.35 10.85 16.98
N SER A 447 -49.56 10.51 16.52
CA SER A 447 -50.15 9.20 16.76
C SER A 447 -51.07 8.78 15.63
N HIS A 448 -51.40 7.50 15.57
CA HIS A 448 -52.37 6.98 14.62
C HIS A 448 -53.22 5.86 15.23
N ARG A 449 -54.44 5.73 14.73
CA ARG A 449 -55.33 4.61 15.00
C ARG A 449 -55.78 4.01 13.68
N LEU A 450 -55.63 2.70 13.53
CA LEU A 450 -56.09 1.93 12.38
C LEU A 450 -57.23 1.01 12.83
N GLN A 451 -58.35 1.02 12.11
CA GLN A 451 -59.46 0.10 12.29
C GLN A 451 -59.70 -0.60 10.94
N GLU A 452 -59.76 -1.92 10.98
CA GLU A 452 -60.03 -2.73 9.81
C GLU A 452 -61.37 -3.44 9.99
N GLU A 453 -62.28 -3.22 9.05
CA GLU A 453 -63.60 -3.84 9.05
C GLU A 453 -64.00 -4.19 7.60
N ASN A 454 -64.40 -5.46 7.40
CA ASN A 454 -64.91 -5.96 6.12
C ASN A 454 -63.97 -5.72 4.89
N GLY A 455 -62.64 -5.76 5.10
CA GLY A 455 -61.67 -5.53 4.04
C GLY A 455 -61.38 -4.06 3.72
N HIS A 456 -61.91 -3.14 4.51
CA HIS A 456 -61.61 -1.72 4.41
C HIS A 456 -60.91 -1.24 5.67
N SER A 457 -59.97 -0.30 5.47
CA SER A 457 -59.22 0.35 6.54
C SER A 457 -59.76 1.76 6.78
N ALA A 458 -59.98 2.12 8.06
CA ALA A 458 -60.21 3.48 8.49
C ALA A 458 -59.03 3.95 9.32
N VAL A 459 -58.44 5.05 8.94
CA VAL A 459 -57.26 5.63 9.59
C VAL A 459 -57.63 6.97 10.20
N GLU A 460 -57.24 7.17 11.46
CA GLU A 460 -57.27 8.46 12.14
C GLU A 460 -55.84 8.78 12.57
N VAL A 461 -55.33 9.95 12.20
CA VAL A 461 -54.00 10.42 12.58
C VAL A 461 -54.06 11.73 13.31
N GLU A 462 -53.24 11.82 14.33
CA GLU A 462 -52.95 13.06 15.04
C GLU A 462 -51.63 13.61 14.53
N VAL A 463 -51.61 14.84 14.08
CA VAL A 463 -50.48 15.48 13.37
C VAL A 463 -50.18 16.82 14.06
N ALA A 464 -48.91 17.03 14.43
CA ALA A 464 -48.45 18.36 14.82
C ALA A 464 -48.25 19.20 13.56
N GLY A 465 -48.88 20.35 13.50
CA GLY A 465 -48.74 21.33 12.43
C GLY A 465 -47.88 22.53 12.86
N GLU A 466 -47.75 23.53 11.99
CA GLU A 466 -47.01 24.75 12.30
C GLU A 466 -47.66 25.50 13.49
N GLY A 467 -46.80 26.12 14.36
CA GLY A 467 -47.25 26.93 15.49
C GLY A 467 -47.92 26.15 16.61
N GLU A 468 -47.43 24.94 16.94
CA GLU A 468 -47.96 24.08 18.03
C GLU A 468 -49.41 23.66 17.84
N THR A 469 -49.94 23.68 16.62
CA THR A 469 -51.30 23.24 16.33
C THR A 469 -51.40 21.73 16.23
N THR A 470 -52.39 21.11 16.85
CA THR A 470 -52.72 19.70 16.67
C THR A 470 -53.82 19.56 15.63
N LEU A 471 -53.56 18.77 14.60
CA LEU A 471 -54.50 18.47 13.52
C LEU A 471 -54.95 17.02 13.59
N HIS A 472 -56.19 16.77 13.25
CA HIS A 472 -56.75 15.41 13.18
C HIS A 472 -57.26 15.15 11.78
N TRP A 473 -56.66 14.15 11.11
CA TRP A 473 -57.10 13.74 9.78
C TRP A 473 -57.66 12.32 9.83
N ARG A 474 -58.73 12.11 9.05
CA ARG A 474 -59.42 10.82 8.97
C ARG A 474 -59.65 10.46 7.53
N GLY A 475 -59.43 9.20 7.19
CA GLY A 475 -59.69 8.69 5.85
C GLY A 475 -60.07 7.23 5.86
N LYS A 476 -60.62 6.77 4.74
CA LYS A 476 -61.01 5.38 4.51
C LYS A 476 -60.49 4.92 3.16
N GLY A 477 -60.06 3.65 3.07
CA GLY A 477 -59.53 3.06 1.84
C GLY A 477 -59.47 1.53 1.94
N ASN A 478 -58.97 0.87 0.90
CA ASN A 478 -58.81 -0.58 0.86
C ASN A 478 -57.61 -1.07 1.68
N GLY A 479 -56.73 -0.17 2.10
CA GLY A 479 -55.58 -0.43 2.97
C GLY A 479 -55.16 0.82 3.72
N ALA A 480 -54.26 0.66 4.69
CA ALA A 480 -53.83 1.71 5.61
C ALA A 480 -53.27 2.96 4.91
N LEU A 481 -52.43 2.79 3.89
CA LEU A 481 -51.84 3.91 3.11
C LEU A 481 -52.92 4.64 2.29
N GLU A 482 -53.80 3.91 1.60
CA GLU A 482 -54.88 4.51 0.83
C GLU A 482 -55.86 5.30 1.74
N ALA A 483 -56.17 4.72 2.90
CA ALA A 483 -56.99 5.40 3.90
C ALA A 483 -56.32 6.69 4.42
N LEU A 484 -55.03 6.67 4.68
CA LEU A 484 -54.28 7.86 5.10
C LEU A 484 -54.29 8.93 4.01
N VAL A 485 -53.99 8.56 2.76
CA VAL A 485 -53.97 9.48 1.60
C VAL A 485 -55.32 10.15 1.39
N ALA A 486 -56.43 9.39 1.54
CA ALA A 486 -57.77 9.92 1.43
C ALA A 486 -58.15 10.94 2.53
N GLY A 487 -57.43 10.92 3.65
CA GLY A 487 -57.60 11.86 4.78
C GLY A 487 -56.73 13.11 4.71
N LEU A 488 -55.79 13.20 3.76
CA LEU A 488 -54.87 14.33 3.65
C LEU A 488 -55.57 15.60 3.13
N PRO A 489 -55.12 16.80 3.58
CA PRO A 489 -55.67 18.08 3.12
C PRO A 489 -55.21 18.48 1.71
N VAL A 490 -54.34 17.71 1.09
CA VAL A 490 -53.77 17.95 -0.24
C VAL A 490 -53.88 16.69 -1.10
N SER A 491 -53.99 16.86 -2.40
CA SER A 491 -54.02 15.73 -3.34
C SER A 491 -52.64 15.11 -3.48
N VAL A 492 -52.51 13.84 -3.14
CA VAL A 492 -51.27 13.04 -3.19
C VAL A 492 -51.52 11.81 -4.05
N GLU A 493 -50.56 11.54 -4.93
CA GLU A 493 -50.47 10.33 -5.74
C GLU A 493 -49.23 9.55 -5.31
N ILE A 494 -49.37 8.31 -4.81
CA ILE A 494 -48.26 7.40 -4.52
C ILE A 494 -47.81 6.77 -5.83
N MET A 495 -46.55 6.97 -6.19
CA MET A 495 -45.91 6.48 -7.42
C MET A 495 -45.21 5.15 -7.23
N ASP A 496 -44.60 4.95 -6.04
CA ASP A 496 -43.89 3.73 -5.68
C ASP A 496 -43.87 3.55 -4.15
N TYR A 497 -43.85 2.28 -3.73
CA TYR A 497 -43.76 1.89 -2.32
C TYR A 497 -42.87 0.66 -2.19
N ASN A 498 -41.90 0.75 -1.30
CA ASN A 498 -40.99 -0.35 -0.95
C ASN A 498 -40.78 -0.41 0.55
N GLU A 499 -40.53 -1.61 1.06
CA GLU A 499 -40.21 -1.84 2.46
C GLU A 499 -39.23 -3.01 2.63
N HIS A 500 -38.48 -2.99 3.71
CA HIS A 500 -37.68 -4.11 4.15
C HIS A 500 -37.39 -4.05 5.65
N ALA A 501 -36.91 -5.18 6.22
CA ALA A 501 -36.50 -5.23 7.62
C ALA A 501 -35.04 -4.78 7.78
N ILE A 502 -34.77 -3.96 8.80
CA ILE A 502 -33.43 -3.62 9.26
C ILE A 502 -33.12 -4.46 10.49
N GLY A 503 -32.09 -5.32 10.42
CA GLY A 503 -31.74 -6.27 11.47
C GLY A 503 -32.50 -7.59 11.38
N ALA A 504 -32.35 -8.44 12.39
CA ALA A 504 -32.94 -9.76 12.44
C ALA A 504 -33.62 -10.03 13.79
N GLY A 505 -34.62 -10.92 13.79
CA GLY A 505 -35.34 -11.32 14.98
C GLY A 505 -36.49 -10.36 15.38
N THR A 506 -36.96 -10.49 16.62
CA THR A 506 -38.12 -9.75 17.14
C THR A 506 -37.88 -8.25 17.33
N ASN A 507 -36.65 -7.80 17.31
CA ASN A 507 -36.24 -6.38 17.46
C ASN A 507 -35.91 -5.73 16.12
N ALA A 508 -36.19 -6.38 14.99
CA ALA A 508 -36.02 -5.80 13.67
C ALA A 508 -36.92 -4.58 13.50
N LYS A 509 -36.37 -3.51 12.90
CA LYS A 509 -37.15 -2.34 12.50
C LYS A 509 -37.57 -2.47 11.05
N ALA A 510 -38.70 -1.89 10.69
CA ALA A 510 -39.11 -1.74 9.31
C ALA A 510 -38.62 -0.41 8.74
N ALA A 511 -38.03 -0.46 7.56
CA ALA A 511 -37.76 0.71 6.73
C ALA A 511 -38.77 0.75 5.58
N ALA A 512 -39.48 1.85 5.45
CA ALA A 512 -40.44 2.11 4.39
C ALA A 512 -40.00 3.30 3.53
N TYR A 513 -40.21 3.20 2.23
CA TYR A 513 -39.86 4.19 1.22
C TYR A 513 -41.06 4.49 0.36
N ILE A 514 -41.41 5.75 0.23
CA ILE A 514 -42.54 6.19 -0.60
C ILE A 514 -42.06 7.23 -1.60
N GLU A 515 -42.30 6.99 -2.88
CA GLU A 515 -42.26 8.02 -3.92
C GLU A 515 -43.65 8.56 -4.14
N LEU A 516 -43.85 9.85 -3.93
CA LEU A 516 -45.17 10.49 -4.12
C LEU A 516 -45.06 11.79 -4.91
N ARG A 517 -46.21 12.19 -5.45
CA ARG A 517 -46.42 13.46 -6.15
C ARG A 517 -47.56 14.24 -5.45
N VAL A 518 -47.28 15.49 -5.11
CA VAL A 518 -48.28 16.41 -4.49
C VAL A 518 -48.81 17.36 -5.57
N ALA A 519 -50.13 17.42 -5.74
CA ALA A 519 -50.83 18.36 -6.64
C ALA A 519 -50.22 18.47 -8.05
N GLY A 520 -49.81 17.34 -8.66
CA GLY A 520 -49.21 17.29 -10.00
C GLY A 520 -47.77 17.80 -10.07
N GLY A 521 -47.10 18.06 -8.94
CA GLY A 521 -45.70 18.47 -8.86
C GLY A 521 -44.69 17.37 -9.27
N ARG A 522 -43.42 17.55 -8.95
CA ARG A 522 -42.40 16.53 -9.18
C ARG A 522 -42.50 15.39 -8.17
N PRO A 523 -42.23 14.15 -8.55
CA PRO A 523 -42.11 13.05 -7.60
C PRO A 523 -41.00 13.32 -6.58
N VAL A 524 -41.24 12.96 -5.32
CA VAL A 524 -40.29 13.12 -4.21
C VAL A 524 -40.36 11.88 -3.34
N HIS A 525 -39.18 11.43 -2.86
CA HIS A 525 -39.09 10.30 -1.96
C HIS A 525 -39.15 10.73 -0.50
N GLY A 526 -39.71 9.85 0.34
CA GLY A 526 -39.69 9.94 1.80
C GLY A 526 -39.30 8.59 2.40
N VAL A 527 -38.77 8.63 3.60
CA VAL A 527 -38.29 7.46 4.35
C VAL A 527 -38.91 7.49 5.75
N GLY A 528 -39.34 6.32 6.20
CA GLY A 528 -39.77 6.11 7.59
C GLY A 528 -39.16 4.84 8.15
N ILE A 529 -38.68 4.90 9.39
CA ILE A 529 -38.11 3.75 10.10
C ILE A 529 -38.86 3.65 11.44
N ASP A 530 -39.40 2.46 11.74
CA ASP A 530 -40.12 2.19 12.98
C ASP A 530 -40.12 0.67 13.27
N GLU A 531 -40.42 0.28 14.52
CA GLU A 531 -40.66 -1.11 14.90
C GLU A 531 -41.97 -1.64 14.30
N ASN A 532 -42.93 -0.76 14.05
CA ASN A 532 -44.20 -1.06 13.40
C ASN A 532 -44.17 -0.64 11.92
N ILE A 533 -44.43 -1.59 11.02
CA ILE A 533 -44.40 -1.34 9.58
C ILE A 533 -45.37 -0.29 9.10
N THR A 534 -46.58 -0.24 9.69
CA THR A 534 -47.61 0.77 9.37
C THR A 534 -47.15 2.16 9.80
N THR A 535 -46.54 2.27 10.99
CA THR A 535 -45.96 3.52 11.47
C THR A 535 -44.79 3.96 10.59
N ALA A 536 -43.92 3.03 10.18
CA ALA A 536 -42.82 3.31 9.24
C ALA A 536 -43.35 3.85 7.91
N SER A 537 -44.40 3.23 7.35
CA SER A 537 -45.03 3.65 6.10
C SER A 537 -45.67 5.03 6.22
N PHE A 538 -46.33 5.32 7.33
CA PHE A 538 -46.92 6.66 7.58
C PHE A 538 -45.84 7.73 7.74
N LYS A 539 -44.76 7.43 8.47
CA LYS A 539 -43.60 8.32 8.59
C LYS A 539 -42.96 8.59 7.20
N ALA A 540 -42.84 7.57 6.35
CA ALA A 540 -42.33 7.73 4.99
C ALA A 540 -43.23 8.65 4.15
N LEU A 541 -44.54 8.51 4.26
CA LEU A 541 -45.50 9.38 3.56
C LEU A 541 -45.38 10.83 4.04
N PHE A 542 -45.35 11.07 5.35
CA PHE A 542 -45.17 12.42 5.91
C PHE A 542 -43.82 13.03 5.51
N SER A 543 -42.76 12.25 5.52
CA SER A 543 -41.44 12.68 5.05
C SER A 543 -41.49 13.17 3.59
N ALA A 544 -42.06 12.38 2.69
CA ALA A 544 -42.18 12.75 1.28
C ALA A 544 -43.11 13.97 1.09
N LEU A 545 -44.22 14.02 1.79
CA LEU A 545 -45.16 15.15 1.75
C LEU A 545 -44.46 16.45 2.17
N ASN A 546 -43.79 16.47 3.31
CA ASN A 546 -43.10 17.65 3.85
C ASN A 546 -41.98 18.11 2.91
N ARG A 547 -41.20 17.19 2.38
CA ARG A 547 -40.14 17.50 1.40
C ARG A 547 -40.70 18.10 0.11
N SER A 548 -41.84 17.58 -0.39
CA SER A 548 -42.50 18.15 -1.55
C SER A 548 -43.00 19.58 -1.29
N LEU A 549 -43.63 19.83 -0.15
CA LEU A 549 -44.13 21.16 0.22
C LEU A 549 -43.01 22.17 0.40
N SER A 550 -41.91 21.78 1.07
CA SER A 550 -40.70 22.62 1.23
C SER A 550 -40.06 23.01 -0.11
N GLN A 551 -40.00 22.07 -1.07
CA GLN A 551 -39.48 22.37 -2.42
C GLN A 551 -40.39 23.31 -3.23
N GLN A 552 -41.68 23.26 -3.02
CA GLN A 552 -42.66 24.18 -3.67
C GLN A 552 -42.53 25.58 -3.08
N SER A 553 -42.41 25.72 -1.77
CA SER A 553 -42.19 27.00 -1.08
C SER A 553 -40.89 27.67 -1.48
N ALA A 554 -39.78 26.90 -1.59
CA ALA A 554 -38.49 27.43 -2.03
C ALA A 554 -38.44 27.91 -3.49
N LYS A 555 -39.39 27.46 -4.35
CA LYS A 555 -39.51 27.92 -5.74
C LYS A 555 -40.42 29.13 -5.88
N ALA A 556 -41.28 29.38 -4.89
CA ALA A 556 -42.21 30.50 -4.87
C ALA A 556 -41.62 31.77 -4.21
N ALA A 557 -40.55 31.60 -3.42
CA ALA A 557 -39.71 32.65 -2.86
C ALA A 557 -38.54 33.02 -3.79
#